data_664f4bf8dc0c4c2f5467b409979d2f77
#
_entry.id   664f4bf8dc0c4c2f5467b409979d2f77
#
_cell.length_a   1.000
_cell.length_b   1.000
_cell.length_c   1.000
_cell.angle_alpha   90.00
_cell.angle_beta   90.00
_cell.angle_gamma   90.00
#
_symmetry.space_group_name_H-M   'P 1'
#
loop_
_entity.id
_entity.type
_entity.pdbx_description
1 polymer ?
#
loop_
_entity_poly.entity_id
_entity_poly.type
_entity_poly.pdbx_seq_one_letter_code
_entity_poly.pdbx_strand_id
1 'polypeptide(L)'
;MLNYFGAHAPKHNQRYFQMKAIALAALAVSALATPALAGPYVESKHEFKGTDEDFSKAVHQGRVGYSWKAGRFAPYVEGGVGVTAPDAGENETFTALEVGSKVKITDKFAAYGKWENIFQEDSTRDWKVEVGTKYKF
;
A
#
# COMPACT_ATOMS: atom_id res chain seq x y z
N MET A 1 -53.92 7.45 -19.77
CA MET A 1 -53.12 6.61 -18.84
C MET A 1 -51.79 6.28 -19.52
N LEU A 2 -50.76 6.99 -19.15
CA LEU A 2 -49.40 6.80 -19.69
C LEU A 2 -48.58 6.08 -18.64
N ASN A 3 -48.21 4.82 -18.92
CA ASN A 3 -47.31 4.03 -18.10
C ASN A 3 -45.86 4.42 -18.39
N TYR A 4 -45.21 5.05 -17.42
CA TYR A 4 -43.75 5.22 -17.40
C TYR A 4 -43.10 3.92 -16.98
N PHE A 5 -42.53 3.21 -17.92
CA PHE A 5 -41.51 2.16 -17.64
C PHE A 5 -40.18 2.85 -17.41
N GLY A 6 -39.83 3.05 -16.16
CA GLY A 6 -38.49 3.43 -15.75
C GLY A 6 -37.55 2.24 -15.91
N ALA A 7 -36.75 2.24 -16.97
CA ALA A 7 -35.67 1.27 -17.13
C ALA A 7 -34.59 1.56 -16.09
N HIS A 8 -34.54 0.74 -15.04
CA HIS A 8 -33.40 0.68 -14.14
C HIS A 8 -32.27 -0.05 -14.86
N ALA A 9 -31.31 0.70 -15.38
CA ALA A 9 -30.06 0.12 -15.86
C ALA A 9 -29.29 -0.48 -14.68
N PRO A 10 -28.75 -1.70 -14.80
CA PRO A 10 -28.05 -2.35 -13.71
C PRO A 10 -26.73 -1.62 -13.41
N LYS A 11 -26.61 -1.06 -12.22
CA LYS A 11 -25.41 -0.38 -11.70
C LYS A 11 -24.18 -1.30 -11.57
N HIS A 12 -24.33 -2.57 -11.91
CA HIS A 12 -23.28 -3.58 -11.70
C HIS A 12 -22.12 -3.48 -12.71
N ASN A 13 -22.35 -2.93 -13.90
CA ASN A 13 -21.33 -2.91 -14.95
C ASN A 13 -20.31 -1.77 -14.81
N GLN A 14 -20.65 -0.68 -14.14
CA GLN A 14 -19.71 0.42 -13.95
C GLN A 14 -18.60 0.11 -12.94
N ARG A 15 -18.89 -0.70 -11.92
CA ARG A 15 -17.90 -1.09 -10.90
C ARG A 15 -16.82 -2.01 -11.47
N TYR A 16 -17.19 -2.92 -12.36
CA TYR A 16 -16.23 -3.82 -13.02
C TYR A 16 -15.24 -3.07 -13.93
N PHE A 17 -15.66 -2.00 -14.57
CA PHE A 17 -14.80 -1.20 -15.44
C PHE A 17 -13.80 -0.37 -14.64
N GLN A 18 -14.21 0.17 -13.50
CA GLN A 18 -13.33 0.92 -12.59
C GLN A 18 -12.27 0.02 -11.94
N MET A 19 -12.63 -1.20 -11.56
CA MET A 19 -11.69 -2.16 -10.96
C MET A 19 -10.59 -2.58 -11.93
N LYS A 20 -10.90 -2.79 -13.21
CA LYS A 20 -9.90 -3.11 -14.23
C LYS A 20 -8.94 -1.95 -14.51
N ALA A 21 -9.43 -0.72 -14.51
CA ALA A 21 -8.61 0.46 -14.70
C ALA A 21 -7.65 0.72 -13.51
N ILE A 22 -8.10 0.47 -12.28
CA ILE A 22 -7.30 0.59 -11.05
C ILE A 22 -6.22 -0.50 -10.99
N ALA A 23 -6.55 -1.73 -11.39
CA ALA A 23 -5.58 -2.82 -11.42
C ALA A 23 -4.45 -2.58 -12.45
N LEU A 24 -4.75 -2.01 -13.62
CA LEU A 24 -3.73 -1.66 -14.63
C LEU A 24 -2.84 -0.49 -14.16
N ALA A 25 -3.40 0.50 -13.48
CA ALA A 25 -2.65 1.62 -12.93
C ALA A 25 -1.69 1.19 -11.82
N ALA A 26 -2.09 0.23 -10.97
CA ALA A 26 -1.26 -0.31 -9.89
C ALA A 26 -0.05 -1.09 -10.42
N LEU A 27 -0.20 -1.84 -11.50
CA LEU A 27 0.90 -2.55 -12.15
C LEU A 27 1.96 -1.62 -12.78
N ALA A 28 1.55 -0.45 -13.24
CA ALA A 28 2.47 0.52 -13.85
C ALA A 28 3.32 1.28 -12.80
N VAL A 29 2.84 1.45 -11.58
CA VAL A 29 3.53 2.19 -10.51
C VAL A 29 4.48 1.30 -9.71
N SER A 30 4.22 0.01 -9.61
CA SER A 30 5.12 -0.94 -8.93
C SER A 30 6.47 -1.15 -9.65
N ALA A 31 6.57 -0.76 -10.92
CA ALA A 31 7.82 -0.83 -11.70
C ALA A 31 8.83 0.30 -11.37
N LEU A 32 8.41 1.33 -10.63
CA LEU A 32 9.25 2.48 -10.27
C LEU A 32 9.82 2.39 -8.83
N ALA A 33 9.79 1.21 -8.21
CA ALA A 33 10.51 0.99 -6.95
C ALA A 33 12.02 1.07 -7.22
N THR A 34 12.54 2.28 -7.31
CA THR A 34 13.97 2.53 -7.33
C THR A 34 14.60 1.97 -6.06
N PRO A 35 15.75 1.28 -6.15
CA PRO A 35 16.48 0.88 -4.97
C PRO A 35 16.72 2.12 -4.11
N ALA A 36 16.36 2.06 -2.83
CA ALA A 36 16.47 3.17 -1.91
C ALA A 36 17.93 3.67 -1.86
N LEU A 37 18.20 4.73 -2.60
CA LEU A 37 19.41 5.52 -2.44
C LEU A 37 19.30 6.26 -1.10
N ALA A 38 20.41 6.45 -0.41
CA ALA A 38 20.41 7.28 0.78
C ALA A 38 19.91 8.69 0.43
N GLY A 39 19.00 9.23 1.24
CA GLY A 39 18.41 10.54 1.00
C GLY A 39 16.86 10.53 1.04
N PRO A 40 16.24 11.66 0.69
CA PRO A 40 14.80 11.76 0.62
C PRO A 40 14.23 10.95 -0.56
N TYR A 41 13.05 10.37 -0.36
CA TYR A 41 12.33 9.63 -1.39
C TYR A 41 10.82 9.77 -1.25
N VAL A 42 10.13 9.47 -2.34
CA VAL A 42 8.67 9.36 -2.38
C VAL A 42 8.33 7.94 -2.81
N GLU A 43 7.35 7.34 -2.17
CA GLU A 43 6.88 5.99 -2.47
C GLU A 43 5.36 5.99 -2.63
N SER A 44 4.87 5.19 -3.55
CA SER A 44 3.45 4.83 -3.58
C SER A 44 3.29 3.33 -3.38
N LYS A 45 2.35 2.95 -2.52
CA LYS A 45 2.03 1.55 -2.24
C LYS A 45 0.58 1.29 -2.63
N HIS A 46 0.37 0.18 -3.31
CA HIS A 46 -0.95 -0.28 -3.70
C HIS A 46 -1.06 -1.76 -3.33
N GLU A 47 -2.02 -2.07 -2.48
CA GLU A 47 -2.29 -3.43 -2.03
C GLU A 47 -3.71 -3.82 -2.42
N PHE A 48 -3.86 -5.00 -2.94
CA PHE A 48 -5.17 -5.61 -3.22
C PHE A 48 -5.27 -6.88 -2.39
N LYS A 49 -6.32 -6.97 -1.60
CA LYS A 49 -6.56 -8.09 -0.70
C LYS A 49 -7.86 -8.77 -1.08
N GLY A 50 -7.85 -10.08 -1.03
CA GLY A 50 -9.00 -10.91 -1.34
C GLY A 50 -8.79 -12.35 -0.86
N THR A 51 -9.81 -13.16 -1.02
CA THR A 51 -9.76 -14.61 -0.91
C THR A 51 -9.86 -15.23 -2.31
N ASP A 52 -9.82 -16.54 -2.43
CA ASP A 52 -9.75 -17.27 -3.72
C ASP A 52 -10.82 -16.85 -4.75
N GLU A 53 -11.98 -16.43 -4.31
CA GLU A 53 -13.11 -16.09 -5.20
C GLU A 53 -13.55 -14.63 -5.09
N ASP A 54 -13.20 -13.92 -4.00
CA ASP A 54 -13.72 -12.59 -3.73
C ASP A 54 -12.64 -11.55 -3.43
N PHE A 55 -12.76 -10.40 -4.08
CA PHE A 55 -12.00 -9.21 -3.74
C PHE A 55 -12.54 -8.63 -2.42
N SER A 56 -11.64 -8.30 -1.49
CA SER A 56 -11.99 -7.76 -0.17
C SER A 56 -11.82 -6.25 -0.09
N LYS A 57 -10.62 -5.77 -0.43
CA LYS A 57 -10.29 -4.35 -0.36
C LYS A 57 -9.06 -3.97 -1.18
N ALA A 58 -9.01 -2.72 -1.61
CA ALA A 58 -7.79 -2.08 -2.10
C ALA A 58 -7.29 -1.05 -1.08
N VAL A 59 -5.98 -0.94 -0.95
CA VAL A 59 -5.31 0.08 -0.14
C VAL A 59 -4.35 0.84 -1.03
N HIS A 60 -4.48 2.14 -1.07
CA HIS A 60 -3.62 3.05 -1.82
C HIS A 60 -2.98 4.04 -0.89
N GLN A 61 -1.66 4.20 -0.96
CA GLN A 61 -0.93 5.11 -0.07
C GLN A 61 0.12 5.88 -0.86
N GLY A 62 0.29 7.16 -0.50
CA GLY A 62 1.44 7.97 -0.86
C GLY A 62 2.28 8.23 0.37
N ARG A 63 3.59 8.02 0.30
CA ARG A 63 4.53 8.18 1.40
C ARG A 63 5.72 9.02 0.98
N VAL A 64 6.26 9.77 1.91
CA VAL A 64 7.54 10.44 1.82
C VAL A 64 8.45 9.91 2.91
N GLY A 65 9.70 9.74 2.60
CA GLY A 65 10.64 9.19 3.55
C GLY A 65 12.05 9.74 3.39
N TYR A 66 12.86 9.38 4.33
CA TYR A 66 14.28 9.63 4.32
C TYR A 66 15.03 8.38 4.75
N SER A 67 16.05 7.99 4.00
CA SER A 67 16.92 6.89 4.33
C SER A 67 18.35 7.35 4.53
N TRP A 68 19.05 6.68 5.42
CA TRP A 68 20.47 6.91 5.71
C TRP A 68 21.28 5.69 5.30
N LYS A 69 22.56 5.93 5.07
CA LYS A 69 23.53 4.87 4.86
C LYS A 69 24.58 4.96 5.96
N ALA A 70 24.59 3.99 6.85
CA ALA A 70 25.51 3.91 7.99
C ALA A 70 26.24 2.56 7.95
N GLY A 71 27.28 2.44 7.10
CA GLY A 71 28.03 1.21 6.91
C GLY A 71 27.14 0.07 6.36
N ARG A 72 26.90 -0.96 7.19
CA ARG A 72 26.03 -2.10 6.85
C ARG A 72 24.56 -1.85 7.13
N PHE A 73 24.26 -0.77 7.80
CA PHE A 73 22.90 -0.38 8.18
C PHE A 73 22.34 0.63 7.18
N ALA A 74 21.08 0.47 6.87
CA ALA A 74 20.30 1.43 6.09
C ALA A 74 19.00 1.74 6.81
N PRO A 75 19.04 2.55 7.88
CA PRO A 75 17.85 2.99 8.59
C PRO A 75 17.04 3.95 7.72
N TYR A 76 15.72 3.97 7.95
CA TYR A 76 14.81 4.89 7.28
C TYR A 76 13.63 5.25 8.17
N VAL A 77 13.01 6.36 7.83
CA VAL A 77 11.73 6.80 8.38
C VAL A 77 10.85 7.26 7.21
N GLU A 78 9.61 6.89 7.25
CA GLU A 78 8.63 7.36 6.27
C GLU A 78 7.28 7.64 6.91
N GLY A 79 6.56 8.59 6.32
CA GLY A 79 5.21 8.93 6.71
C GLY A 79 4.36 9.21 5.50
N GLY A 80 3.07 8.99 5.60
CA GLY A 80 2.19 9.21 4.47
C GLY A 80 0.73 9.11 4.81
N VAL A 81 -0.07 9.26 3.79
CA VAL A 81 -1.52 9.16 3.85
C VAL A 81 -2.02 8.12 2.87
N GLY A 82 -3.13 7.52 3.18
CA GLY A 82 -3.72 6.51 2.32
C GLY A 82 -5.22 6.44 2.44
N VAL A 83 -5.79 5.64 1.55
CA VAL A 83 -7.21 5.32 1.52
C VAL A 83 -7.38 3.81 1.40
N THR A 84 -8.26 3.28 2.21
CA THR A 84 -8.76 1.91 2.10
C THR A 84 -10.10 1.94 1.39
N ALA A 85 -10.21 1.25 0.27
CA ALA A 85 -11.44 1.09 -0.50
C ALA A 85 -11.91 -0.37 -0.37
N PRO A 86 -12.85 -0.67 0.54
CA PRO A 86 -13.44 -1.99 0.65
C PRO A 86 -14.36 -2.30 -0.53
N ASP A 87 -14.60 -3.58 -0.81
CA ASP A 87 -15.55 -4.01 -1.84
C ASP A 87 -16.97 -3.57 -1.51
N ALA A 88 -17.32 -3.59 -0.21
CA ALA A 88 -18.58 -3.09 0.31
C ALA A 88 -18.34 -2.13 1.47
N GLY A 89 -18.98 -0.95 1.43
CA GLY A 89 -18.84 0.09 2.44
C GLY A 89 -18.22 1.38 1.92
N GLU A 90 -17.90 2.28 2.84
CA GLU A 90 -17.31 3.57 2.53
C GLU A 90 -15.79 3.49 2.54
N ASN A 91 -15.15 4.38 1.79
CA ASN A 91 -13.71 4.53 1.81
C ASN A 91 -13.27 5.15 3.14
N GLU A 92 -12.18 4.63 3.70
CA GLU A 92 -11.59 5.11 4.94
C GLU A 92 -10.21 5.69 4.66
N THR A 93 -9.94 6.87 5.19
CA THR A 93 -8.62 7.48 5.12
C THR A 93 -7.79 7.15 6.34
N PHE A 94 -6.47 7.12 6.18
CA PHE A 94 -5.55 6.88 7.27
C PHE A 94 -4.22 7.60 7.07
N THR A 95 -3.50 7.79 8.16
CA THR A 95 -2.11 8.26 8.16
C THR A 95 -1.21 7.12 8.62
N ALA A 96 -0.09 6.94 7.95
CA ALA A 96 0.89 5.92 8.28
C ALA A 96 2.23 6.55 8.68
N LEU A 97 2.88 5.97 9.67
CA LEU A 97 4.25 6.26 10.07
C LEU A 97 5.01 4.95 10.17
N GLU A 98 6.12 4.82 9.44
CA GLU A 98 6.97 3.63 9.45
C GLU A 98 8.42 4.01 9.75
N VAL A 99 9.06 3.24 10.60
CA VAL A 99 10.50 3.30 10.83
C VAL A 99 11.07 1.89 10.64
N GLY A 100 12.23 1.81 10.03
CA GLY A 100 12.85 0.52 9.79
C GLY A 100 14.33 0.63 9.50
N SER A 101 14.95 -0.52 9.37
CA SER A 101 16.35 -0.63 8.96
C SER A 101 16.58 -1.92 8.19
N LYS A 102 17.47 -1.84 7.21
CA LYS A 102 18.09 -2.98 6.56
C LYS A 102 19.52 -3.14 7.09
N VAL A 103 19.93 -4.37 7.32
CA VAL A 103 21.30 -4.73 7.73
C VAL A 103 21.86 -5.70 6.71
N LYS A 104 22.91 -5.28 6.03
CA LYS A 104 23.67 -6.15 5.12
C LYS A 104 24.67 -6.97 5.96
N ILE A 105 24.41 -8.26 6.14
CA ILE A 105 25.26 -9.15 6.91
C ILE A 105 26.42 -9.66 6.04
N THR A 106 26.09 -10.09 4.82
CA THR A 106 27.04 -10.45 3.76
C THR A 106 26.56 -9.91 2.43
N ASP A 107 27.32 -10.09 1.34
CA ASP A 107 26.87 -9.70 0.01
C ASP A 107 25.62 -10.45 -0.46
N LYS A 108 25.41 -11.63 0.08
CA LYS A 108 24.28 -12.50 -0.26
C LYS A 108 23.18 -12.51 0.79
N PHE A 109 23.46 -12.11 2.02
CA PHE A 109 22.52 -12.20 3.14
C PHE A 109 22.29 -10.85 3.80
N ALA A 110 21.01 -10.47 3.91
CA ALA A 110 20.55 -9.28 4.59
C ALA A 110 19.38 -9.60 5.52
N ALA A 111 19.28 -8.87 6.62
CA ALA A 111 18.13 -8.85 7.51
C ALA A 111 17.44 -7.49 7.43
N TYR A 112 16.18 -7.43 7.79
CA TYR A 112 15.43 -6.18 7.93
C TYR A 112 14.46 -6.26 9.08
N GLY A 113 14.16 -5.11 9.64
CA GLY A 113 13.11 -4.93 10.63
C GLY A 113 12.41 -3.60 10.42
N LYS A 114 11.12 -3.56 10.63
CA LYS A 114 10.33 -2.34 10.54
C LYS A 114 9.17 -2.35 11.54
N TRP A 115 8.78 -1.16 11.93
CA TRP A 115 7.63 -0.88 12.78
C TRP A 115 6.77 0.18 12.10
N GLU A 116 5.53 -0.14 11.90
CA GLU A 116 4.54 0.71 11.25
C GLU A 116 3.41 1.02 12.24
N ASN A 117 2.97 2.27 12.24
CA ASN A 117 1.74 2.71 12.89
C ASN A 117 0.80 3.28 11.84
N ILE A 118 -0.45 2.89 11.93
CA ILE A 118 -1.53 3.39 11.11
C ILE A 118 -2.54 4.06 12.02
N PHE A 119 -2.81 5.32 11.76
CA PHE A 119 -3.81 6.11 12.47
C PHE A 119 -5.02 6.28 11.56
N GLN A 120 -6.13 5.68 11.96
CA GLN A 120 -7.38 5.75 11.22
C GLN A 120 -8.17 7.00 11.59
N GLU A 121 -9.11 7.39 10.73
CA GLU A 121 -9.94 8.57 10.89
C GLU A 121 -10.83 8.52 12.14
N ASP A 122 -11.22 7.31 12.57
CA ASP A 122 -12.03 7.07 13.78
C ASP A 122 -11.21 7.11 15.09
N SER A 123 -9.95 7.59 15.06
CA SER A 123 -8.99 7.58 16.17
C SER A 123 -8.48 6.20 16.59
N THR A 124 -8.76 5.15 15.82
CA THR A 124 -8.19 3.83 16.02
C THR A 124 -6.73 3.83 15.55
N ARG A 125 -5.88 3.16 16.31
CA ARG A 125 -4.47 3.01 16.00
C ARG A 125 -4.13 1.53 15.86
N ASP A 126 -3.63 1.18 14.69
CA ASP A 126 -3.05 -0.13 14.42
C ASP A 126 -1.53 -0.04 14.39
N TRP A 127 -0.86 -1.08 14.82
CA TRP A 127 0.59 -1.19 14.72
C TRP A 127 1.00 -2.54 14.19
N LYS A 128 2.11 -2.56 13.48
CA LYS A 128 2.69 -3.78 12.90
C LYS A 128 4.19 -3.76 13.07
N VAL A 129 4.75 -4.86 13.52
CA VAL A 129 6.19 -5.13 13.49
C VAL A 129 6.44 -6.24 12.49
N GLU A 130 7.41 -6.03 11.62
CA GLU A 130 7.83 -7.01 10.63
C GLU A 130 9.34 -7.17 10.69
N VAL A 131 9.81 -8.40 10.78
CA VAL A 131 11.21 -8.75 10.68
C VAL A 131 11.36 -9.83 9.63
N GLY A 132 12.45 -9.77 8.89
CA GLY A 132 12.68 -10.74 7.83
C GLY A 132 14.14 -10.82 7.43
N THR A 133 14.44 -11.81 6.63
CA THR A 133 15.75 -12.03 6.05
C THR A 133 15.64 -12.24 4.55
N LYS A 134 16.68 -11.84 3.82
CA LYS A 134 16.77 -12.04 2.38
C LYS A 134 18.12 -12.66 2.03
N TYR A 135 18.07 -13.77 1.34
CA TYR A 135 19.24 -14.41 0.78
C TYR A 135 19.21 -14.34 -0.75
N LYS A 136 20.37 -14.04 -1.36
CA LYS A 136 20.54 -14.03 -2.81
C LYS A 136 21.47 -15.18 -3.21
N PHE A 137 21.03 -15.98 -4.15
CA PHE A 137 21.82 -17.08 -4.74
C PHE A 137 22.87 -16.58 -5.71
#